data_1780c471705a2d47dd1394e711a0cd50
#
_entry.id   1780c471705a2d47dd1394e711a0cd50
#
_cell.length_a   1.000
_cell.length_b   1.000
_cell.length_c   1.000
_cell.angle_alpha   90.00
_cell.angle_beta   90.00
_cell.angle_gamma   90.00
#
_symmetry.space_group_name_H-M   'P 1'
#
loop_
_entity.id
_entity.type
_entity.pdbx_description
1 polymer ?
#
loop_
_entity_poly.entity_id
_entity_poly.type
_entity_poly.pdbx_seq_one_letter_code
_entity_poly.pdbx_strand_id
1 'polypeptide(L)' 'MKPINVGLLGIGTVGGGTFTVLKRNEEEITRRAGRPIRITAVADKNLELAKSVAGNGVRLTDDAFSVVTDPEIDIVVE' A
#
# COMPACT_ATOMS: atom_id res chain seq x y z
N MET A 1 -10.54 5.33 16.12
CA MET A 1 -9.12 5.67 15.88
C MET A 1 -8.83 5.80 14.41
N LYS A 2 -7.96 6.74 14.07
CA LYS A 2 -7.56 6.91 12.67
C LYS A 2 -6.77 5.70 12.19
N PRO A 3 -7.07 5.17 11.00
CA PRO A 3 -6.26 4.10 10.43
C PRO A 3 -4.86 4.59 10.09
N ILE A 4 -3.91 3.68 10.10
CA ILE A 4 -2.55 3.94 9.62
C ILE A 4 -2.56 3.69 8.12
N ASN A 5 -2.30 4.73 7.35
CA ASN A 5 -2.29 4.64 5.89
C ASN A 5 -0.90 4.27 5.38
N VAL A 6 -0.83 3.24 4.58
CA VAL A 6 0.44 2.72 4.05
C VAL A 6 0.51 2.96 2.55
N GLY A 7 1.64 3.52 2.11
CA GLY A 7 1.97 3.64 0.70
C GLY A 7 2.99 2.58 0.32
N LEU A 8 2.75 1.89 -0.79
CA LEU A 8 3.64 0.83 -1.26
C LEU A 8 4.33 1.28 -2.53
N LEU A 9 5.66 1.18 -2.56
CA LEU A 9 6.47 1.51 -3.73
C LEU A 9 6.94 0.23 -4.41
N GLY A 10 6.55 0.06 -5.67
CA GLY A 10 6.96 -1.09 -6.45
C GLY A 10 6.13 -2.32 -6.13
N ILE A 11 5.15 -2.60 -6.96
CA ILE A 11 4.29 -3.77 -6.80
C ILE A 11 4.65 -4.87 -7.81
N GLY A 12 5.62 -4.60 -8.69
CA GLY A 12 5.97 -5.45 -9.82
C GLY A 12 6.32 -6.88 -9.45
N THR A 13 7.62 -7.23 -9.50
CA THR A 13 8.04 -8.61 -9.27
C THR A 13 8.10 -8.99 -7.80
N VAL A 14 8.49 -8.04 -6.94
CA VAL A 14 8.64 -8.28 -5.50
C VAL A 14 7.51 -7.65 -4.74
N GLY A 15 7.14 -6.43 -5.11
CA GLY A 15 6.11 -5.67 -4.41
C GLY A 15 4.74 -6.34 -4.41
N GLY A 16 4.41 -7.10 -5.48
CA GLY A 16 3.16 -7.84 -5.54
C GLY A 16 3.02 -8.85 -4.41
N GLY A 17 4.11 -9.55 -4.10
CA GLY A 17 4.13 -10.48 -2.97
C GLY A 17 3.98 -9.75 -1.65
N THR A 18 4.65 -8.61 -1.50
CA THR A 18 4.53 -7.78 -0.29
C THR A 18 3.09 -7.31 -0.09
N PHE A 19 2.45 -6.85 -1.16
CA PHE A 19 1.05 -6.42 -1.08
C PHE A 19 0.15 -7.55 -0.58
N THR A 20 0.31 -8.73 -1.16
CA THR A 20 -0.50 -9.90 -0.79
C THR A 20 -0.30 -10.27 0.68
N VAL A 21 0.95 -10.28 1.15
CA VAL A 21 1.25 -10.60 2.54
C VAL A 21 0.66 -9.56 3.48
N LEU A 22 0.83 -8.29 3.17
CA LEU A 22 0.27 -7.21 4.01
C LEU A 22 -1.25 -7.28 4.06
N LYS A 23 -1.89 -7.51 2.93
CA LYS A 23 -3.36 -7.63 2.88
C LYS A 23 -3.85 -8.82 3.70
N ARG A 24 -3.16 -9.95 3.58
CA ARG A 24 -3.54 -11.17 4.30
C ARG A 24 -3.40 -11.01 5.81
N ASN A 25 -2.36 -10.28 6.25
CA ASN A 25 -2.06 -10.11 7.66
C ASN A 25 -2.59 -8.80 8.24
N GLU A 26 -3.36 -8.05 7.47
CA GLU A 26 -3.85 -6.73 7.86
C GLU A 26 -4.59 -6.77 9.20
N GLU A 27 -5.45 -7.75 9.39
CA GLU A 27 -6.22 -7.89 10.62
C GLU A 27 -5.35 -8.17 11.83
N GLU A 28 -4.37 -9.06 11.69
CA GLU A 28 -3.46 -9.38 12.79
C GLU A 28 -2.55 -8.20 13.13
N ILE A 29 -2.04 -7.51 12.11
CA ILE A 29 -1.22 -6.31 12.32
C ILE A 29 -2.04 -5.22 13.00
N THR A 30 -3.29 -5.06 12.61
CA THR A 30 -4.21 -4.11 13.24
C THR A 30 -4.38 -4.42 14.71
N ARG A 31 -4.55 -5.68 15.06
CA ARG A 31 -4.71 -6.09 16.46
C ARG A 31 -3.48 -5.74 17.30
N ARG A 32 -2.28 -5.98 16.77
CA ARG A 32 -1.03 -5.72 17.50
C ARG A 32 -0.72 -4.24 17.60
N ALA A 33 -1.03 -3.49 16.54
CA ALA A 33 -0.77 -2.05 16.49
C ALA A 33 -1.79 -1.24 17.30
N GLY A 34 -2.95 -1.80 17.58
CA GLY A 34 -4.04 -1.08 18.22
C GLY A 34 -4.74 -0.08 17.32
N ARG A 35 -4.40 -0.05 16.02
CA ARG A 35 -5.00 0.83 15.02
C ARG A 35 -5.14 0.08 13.70
N PRO A 36 -6.23 0.32 12.95
CA PRO A 36 -6.38 -0.30 11.63
C PRO A 36 -5.25 0.13 10.68
N ILE A 37 -4.76 -0.81 9.91
CA ILE A 37 -3.73 -0.55 8.91
C ILE A 37 -4.35 -0.77 7.53
N ARG A 38 -4.17 0.21 6.65
CA ARG A 38 -4.70 0.17 5.29
C ARG A 38 -3.63 0.49 4.27
N ILE A 39 -3.59 -0.28 3.19
CA ILE A 39 -2.79 0.10 2.03
C ILE A 39 -3.66 1.04 1.20
N THR A 40 -3.31 2.32 1.14
CA THR A 40 -4.12 3.34 0.49
C THR A 40 -3.56 3.81 -0.84
N ALA A 41 -2.27 3.60 -1.09
CA ALA A 41 -1.63 4.03 -2.32
C ALA A 41 -0.56 3.05 -2.74
N VAL A 42 -0.43 2.86 -4.05
CA VAL A 42 0.61 2.03 -4.65
C VAL A 42 1.23 2.82 -5.80
N ALA A 43 2.55 2.88 -5.84
CA ALA A 43 3.29 3.48 -6.94
C ALA A 43 4.03 2.39 -7.71
N ASP A 44 3.81 2.33 -9.02
CA ASP A 44 4.50 1.38 -9.88
C ASP A 44 4.51 1.92 -11.31
N LYS A 45 5.57 1.64 -12.04
CA LYS A 45 5.67 2.03 -13.44
C LYS A 45 4.65 1.31 -14.31
N ASN A 46 4.28 0.10 -13.93
CA ASN A 46 3.27 -0.68 -14.65
C ASN A 46 1.94 -0.60 -13.91
N LEU A 47 1.13 0.38 -14.29
CA LEU A 47 -0.16 0.61 -13.66
C LEU A 47 -1.15 -0.53 -13.88
N GLU A 48 -1.07 -1.21 -15.02
CA GLU A 48 -1.94 -2.35 -15.30
C GLU A 48 -1.67 -3.50 -14.33
N LEU A 49 -0.39 -3.80 -14.10
CA LEU A 49 -0.01 -4.83 -13.15
C LEU A 49 -0.40 -4.42 -11.74
N ALA A 50 -0.15 -3.16 -11.39
CA ALA A 50 -0.52 -2.65 -10.08
C ALA A 50 -2.03 -2.78 -9.83
N LYS A 51 -2.82 -2.45 -10.83
CA LYS A 51 -4.28 -2.56 -10.75
C LYS A 51 -4.73 -4.01 -10.57
N SER A 52 -4.10 -4.94 -11.27
CA SER A 52 -4.48 -6.35 -11.19
C SER A 52 -4.14 -6.95 -9.82
N VAL A 53 -3.09 -6.47 -9.17
CA VAL A 53 -2.69 -6.96 -7.85
C VAL A 53 -3.45 -6.25 -6.74
N ALA A 54 -3.52 -4.92 -6.80
CA ALA A 54 -4.11 -4.12 -5.73
C ALA A 54 -5.64 -4.11 -5.76
N GLY A 55 -6.24 -4.25 -6.93
CA GLY A 55 -7.69 -4.19 -7.06
C GLY A 55 -8.23 -2.78 -6.91
N ASN A 56 -9.48 -2.69 -6.45
CA ASN A 56 -10.16 -1.41 -6.27
C ASN A 56 -9.92 -0.85 -4.87
N GLY A 57 -10.09 0.47 -4.73
CA GLY A 57 -9.99 1.13 -3.43
C GLY A 57 -8.60 1.59 -3.05
N VAL A 58 -7.62 1.38 -3.93
CA VAL A 58 -6.24 1.81 -3.71
C VAL A 58 -5.87 2.82 -4.79
N ARG A 59 -5.26 3.93 -4.40
CA ARG A 59 -4.79 4.92 -5.36
C ARG A 59 -3.56 4.39 -6.09
N LEU A 60 -3.61 4.35 -7.39
CA LEU A 60 -2.51 3.88 -8.22
C LEU A 60 -1.85 5.05 -8.92
N THR A 61 -0.52 5.07 -8.91
CA THR A 61 0.26 6.12 -9.57
C THR A 61 1.57 5.55 -10.08
N ASP A 62 2.11 6.17 -11.12
CA ASP A 62 3.47 5.87 -11.58
C ASP A 62 4.51 6.81 -10.97
N ASP A 63 4.07 7.73 -10.13
CA ASP A 63 4.93 8.71 -9.47
C ASP A 63 5.13 8.34 -7.99
N ALA A 64 6.25 7.67 -7.72
CA ALA A 64 6.58 7.28 -6.35
C ALA A 64 6.73 8.49 -5.43
N PHE A 65 7.19 9.61 -5.97
CA PHE A 65 7.37 10.83 -5.17
C PHE A 65 6.05 11.36 -4.63
N SER A 66 4.97 11.20 -5.39
CA SER A 66 3.65 11.63 -4.92
C SER A 66 3.17 10.80 -3.73
N VAL A 67 3.65 9.57 -3.61
CA VAL A 67 3.32 8.72 -2.46
C VAL A 67 4.13 9.14 -1.23
N VAL A 68 5.44 9.33 -1.38
CA VAL A 68 6.31 9.65 -0.24
C VAL A 68 6.07 11.06 0.29
N THR A 69 5.50 11.95 -0.51
CA THR A 69 5.20 13.32 -0.09
C THR A 69 3.75 13.52 0.33
N ASP A 70 2.92 12.49 0.22
CA ASP A 70 1.51 12.59 0.59
C ASP A 70 1.37 12.69 2.12
N PRO A 71 0.82 13.79 2.63
CA PRO A 71 0.70 13.97 4.09
C PRO A 71 -0.28 12.98 4.74
N GLU A 72 -1.13 12.33 3.97
CA GLU A 72 -2.06 11.35 4.49
C GLU A 72 -1.46 9.95 4.62
N ILE A 73 -0.27 9.72 4.05
CA ILE A 73 0.42 8.44 4.16
C ILE A 73 1.34 8.46 5.36
N ASP A 74 1.13 7.52 6.26
CA ASP A 74 1.88 7.44 7.51
C ASP A 74 3.15 6.62 7.37
N ILE A 75 3.09 5.55 6.56
CA ILE A 75 4.20 4.62 6.39
C ILE A 75 4.37 4.32 4.91
N VAL A 76 5.63 4.33 4.45
CA VAL A 76 5.96 3.95 3.07
C VAL A 76 6.79 2.68 3.11
N VAL A 77 6.40 1.69 2.31
CA VAL A 77 7.10 0.41 2.19
C VAL A 77 7.67 0.29 0.78
N GLU A 78 8.95 0.00 0.69
CA GLU A 78 9.65 -0.27 -0.57
C GLU A 78 9.74 -1.75 -0.87
#